data_9fe0ccf6cf8f54978bc57f3c7ce33829
#
_entry.id   9fe0ccf6cf8f54978bc57f3c7ce33829
#
_cell.length_a   1.000
_cell.length_b   1.000
_cell.length_c   1.000
_cell.angle_alpha   90.00
_cell.angle_beta   90.00
_cell.angle_gamma   90.00
#
_symmetry.space_group_name_H-M   'P 1'
#
loop_
_entity.id
_entity.type
_entity.pdbx_description
1 polymer ?
#
loop_
_entity_poly.entity_id
_entity_poly.type
_entity_poly.pdbx_seq_one_letter_code
_entity_poly.pdbx_strand_id
1 'polypeptide(L)'
;MPYVKDPRVDAYLDPLPAWQREIFGQVRDLVHAADPAVEETIKRSVQPYFVLEGNICAFLAARDHVNVFVYDGAMVPDPEHIITAGHGNQTARTVGFRQGDAVNERALLAMFKQIIANNRAGGWRKLKGSS
;
A
#
# COMPACT_ATOMS: atom_id res chain seq x y z
N MET A 1 3.58 16.02 -10.99
CA MET A 1 4.72 16.46 -10.19
C MET A 1 5.44 15.27 -9.62
N PRO A 2 6.77 15.23 -9.71
CA PRO A 2 7.48 14.18 -9.03
C PRO A 2 7.36 14.35 -7.51
N TYR A 3 7.25 13.25 -6.84
CA TYR A 3 7.21 13.22 -5.37
C TYR A 3 8.61 12.97 -4.82
N VAL A 4 8.79 13.21 -3.52
CA VAL A 4 10.07 12.96 -2.86
C VAL A 4 10.21 11.47 -2.61
N LYS A 5 11.22 10.85 -3.23
CA LYS A 5 11.51 9.44 -3.10
C LYS A 5 12.54 9.19 -2.00
N ASP A 6 12.31 8.15 -1.21
CA ASP A 6 13.31 7.69 -0.26
C ASP A 6 14.27 6.76 -1.01
N PRO A 7 15.57 7.07 -1.05
CA PRO A 7 16.53 6.24 -1.78
C PRO A 7 16.64 4.81 -1.24
N ARG A 8 16.24 4.58 0.00
CA ARG A 8 16.21 3.22 0.55
C ARG A 8 15.10 2.39 -0.09
N VAL A 9 13.99 3.02 -0.50
CA VAL A 9 12.94 2.34 -1.26
C VAL A 9 13.47 1.99 -2.65
N ASP A 10 14.17 2.92 -3.31
CA ASP A 10 14.82 2.62 -4.59
C ASP A 10 15.77 1.43 -4.47
N ALA A 11 16.58 1.41 -3.41
CA ALA A 11 17.52 0.32 -3.17
C ALA A 11 16.83 -1.02 -2.95
N TYR A 12 15.65 -1.02 -2.36
CA TYR A 12 14.85 -2.24 -2.21
C TYR A 12 14.33 -2.74 -3.55
N LEU A 13 13.88 -1.83 -4.41
CA LEU A 13 13.26 -2.19 -5.70
C LEU A 13 14.27 -2.56 -6.77
N ASP A 14 15.44 -1.90 -6.79
CA ASP A 14 16.40 -2.03 -7.88
C ASP A 14 16.84 -3.47 -8.19
N PRO A 15 17.11 -4.35 -7.21
CA PRO A 15 17.55 -5.71 -7.51
C PRO A 15 16.41 -6.67 -7.88
N LEU A 16 15.16 -6.25 -7.78
CA LEU A 16 14.03 -7.14 -8.03
C LEU A 16 13.89 -7.47 -9.52
N PRO A 17 13.27 -8.61 -9.86
CA PRO A 17 12.91 -8.89 -11.25
C PRO A 17 12.08 -7.77 -11.87
N ALA A 18 12.21 -7.56 -13.17
CA ALA A 18 11.57 -6.44 -13.86
C ALA A 18 10.07 -6.36 -13.61
N TRP A 19 9.37 -7.50 -13.63
CA TRP A 19 7.92 -7.51 -13.44
C TRP A 19 7.51 -7.07 -12.02
N GLN A 20 8.34 -7.39 -11.02
CA GLN A 20 8.09 -6.96 -9.64
C GLN A 20 8.35 -5.46 -9.48
N ARG A 21 9.45 -4.97 -10.05
CA ARG A 21 9.74 -3.52 -10.05
C ARG A 21 8.63 -2.73 -10.73
N GLU A 22 8.10 -3.26 -11.82
CA GLU A 22 7.03 -2.57 -12.55
C GLU A 22 5.75 -2.46 -11.73
N ILE A 23 5.35 -3.55 -11.09
CA ILE A 23 4.15 -3.54 -10.23
C ILE A 23 4.34 -2.58 -9.06
N PHE A 24 5.46 -2.70 -8.33
CA PHE A 24 5.72 -1.80 -7.21
C PHE A 24 5.85 -0.35 -7.64
N GLY A 25 6.44 -0.09 -8.82
CA GLY A 25 6.53 1.25 -9.37
C GLY A 25 5.16 1.86 -9.61
N GLN A 26 4.24 1.10 -10.18
CA GLN A 26 2.86 1.56 -10.39
C GLN A 26 2.16 1.84 -9.06
N VAL A 27 2.30 0.95 -8.08
CA VAL A 27 1.68 1.14 -6.76
C VAL A 27 2.29 2.34 -6.04
N ARG A 28 3.61 2.52 -6.13
CA ARG A 28 4.30 3.68 -5.57
C ARG A 28 3.73 4.99 -6.13
N ASP A 29 3.56 5.06 -7.43
CA ASP A 29 2.98 6.22 -8.09
C ASP A 29 1.53 6.47 -7.62
N LEU A 30 0.76 5.41 -7.46
CA LEU A 30 -0.64 5.52 -7.03
C LEU A 30 -0.76 6.04 -5.59
N VAL A 31 0.06 5.56 -4.68
CA VAL A 31 -0.04 6.03 -3.29
C VAL A 31 0.33 7.50 -3.17
N HIS A 32 1.30 7.95 -3.95
CA HIS A 32 1.66 9.37 -3.99
C HIS A 32 0.61 10.20 -4.74
N ALA A 33 -0.06 9.62 -5.72
CA ALA A 33 -1.17 10.29 -6.42
C ALA A 33 -2.39 10.46 -5.49
N ALA A 34 -2.54 9.58 -4.49
CA ALA A 34 -3.63 9.67 -3.55
C ALA A 34 -3.56 10.92 -2.67
N ASP A 35 -2.33 11.36 -2.32
CA ASP A 35 -2.12 12.59 -1.57
C ASP A 35 -0.66 13.01 -1.68
N PRO A 36 -0.38 14.29 -1.99
CA PRO A 36 1.00 14.76 -2.13
C PRO A 36 1.79 14.77 -0.83
N ALA A 37 1.15 14.68 0.32
CA ALA A 37 1.82 14.67 1.61
C ALA A 37 2.30 13.28 2.04
N VAL A 38 2.04 12.23 1.26
CA VAL A 38 2.50 10.88 1.58
C VAL A 38 4.02 10.84 1.63
N GLU A 39 4.56 10.20 2.66
CA GLU A 39 5.99 10.02 2.84
C GLU A 39 6.36 8.54 2.71
N GLU A 40 7.57 8.29 2.21
CA GLU A 40 8.15 6.95 2.13
C GLU A 40 9.14 6.75 3.27
N THR A 41 9.21 5.55 3.80
CA THR A 41 10.19 5.19 4.81
C THR A 41 10.48 3.70 4.77
N ILE A 42 11.40 3.26 5.61
CA ILE A 42 11.72 1.84 5.77
C ILE A 42 11.38 1.44 7.20
N LYS A 43 10.67 0.34 7.33
CA LYS A 43 10.40 -0.29 8.63
C LYS A 43 10.81 -1.75 8.57
N ARG A 44 10.86 -2.41 9.71
CA ARG A 44 11.24 -3.83 9.81
C ARG A 44 12.57 -4.10 9.09
N SER A 45 13.54 -3.21 9.29
CA SER A 45 14.89 -3.22 8.75
C SER A 45 15.00 -2.86 7.27
N VAL A 46 14.16 -3.41 6.38
CA VAL A 46 14.33 -3.23 4.93
C VAL A 46 13.03 -2.97 4.17
N GLN A 47 11.88 -3.04 4.80
CA GLN A 47 10.59 -3.05 4.11
C GLN A 47 10.11 -1.63 3.81
N PRO A 48 9.78 -1.31 2.53
CA PRO A 48 9.21 0.00 2.20
C PRO A 48 7.81 0.18 2.79
N TYR A 49 7.62 1.33 3.43
CA TYR A 49 6.34 1.75 4.00
C TYR A 49 5.97 3.13 3.47
N PHE A 50 4.69 3.34 3.28
CA PHE A 50 4.14 4.62 2.86
C PHE A 50 3.19 5.10 3.94
N VAL A 51 3.42 6.33 4.42
CA VAL A 51 2.76 6.83 5.63
C VAL A 51 2.19 8.23 5.42
N LEU A 52 1.07 8.49 6.07
CA LEU A 52 0.48 9.81 6.21
C LEU A 52 -0.49 9.74 7.38
N GLU A 53 -0.07 10.29 8.52
CA GLU A 53 -0.80 10.23 9.80
C GLU A 53 -1.15 8.79 10.20
N GLY A 54 -0.27 7.87 9.83
CA GLY A 54 -0.40 6.45 10.04
C GLY A 54 0.04 5.69 8.80
N ASN A 55 0.18 4.38 8.92
CA ASN A 55 0.57 3.56 7.79
C ASN A 55 -0.54 3.52 6.74
N ILE A 56 -0.16 3.59 5.47
CA ILE A 56 -1.08 3.41 4.35
C ILE A 56 -0.88 2.03 3.75
N CYS A 57 0.33 1.75 3.31
CA CYS A 57 0.66 0.46 2.72
C CYS A 57 2.13 0.14 2.90
N ALA A 58 2.49 -1.11 2.64
CA ALA A 58 3.86 -1.60 2.68
C ALA A 58 4.06 -2.62 1.58
N PHE A 59 5.30 -2.73 1.09
CA PHE A 59 5.66 -3.68 0.03
C PHE A 59 6.42 -4.86 0.60
N LEU A 60 6.16 -6.04 0.05
CA LEU A 60 6.96 -7.22 0.34
C LEU A 60 7.10 -8.06 -0.94
N ALA A 61 8.33 -8.19 -1.43
CA ALA A 61 8.62 -9.03 -2.58
C ALA A 61 8.94 -10.44 -2.12
N ALA A 62 8.30 -11.42 -2.74
CA ALA A 62 8.62 -12.82 -2.57
C ALA A 62 9.18 -13.36 -3.90
N ARG A 63 9.54 -14.63 -3.92
CA ARG A 63 10.20 -15.23 -5.09
C ARG A 63 9.34 -15.19 -6.35
N ASP A 64 8.05 -15.53 -6.21
CA ASP A 64 7.13 -15.70 -7.32
C ASP A 64 5.89 -14.81 -7.25
N HIS A 65 5.86 -13.89 -6.29
CA HIS A 65 4.75 -12.96 -6.13
C HIS A 65 5.20 -11.74 -5.36
N VAL A 66 4.39 -10.69 -5.38
CA VAL A 66 4.60 -9.50 -4.56
C VAL A 66 3.32 -9.20 -3.80
N ASN A 67 3.48 -8.68 -2.59
CA ASN A 67 2.35 -8.30 -1.75
C ASN A 67 2.41 -6.81 -1.46
N VAL A 68 1.24 -6.17 -1.55
CA VAL A 68 1.03 -4.82 -1.05
C VAL A 68 0.09 -4.96 0.15
N PHE A 69 0.64 -4.73 1.34
CA PHE A 69 -0.18 -4.74 2.55
C PHE A 69 -0.89 -3.40 2.66
N VAL A 70 -2.22 -3.42 2.80
CA VAL A 70 -3.02 -2.23 2.97
C VAL A 70 -3.48 -2.15 4.42
N TYR A 71 -3.04 -1.11 5.09
CA TYR A 71 -3.36 -0.91 6.51
C TYR A 71 -4.77 -0.37 6.61
N ASP A 72 -5.50 -0.85 7.62
CA ASP A 72 -6.92 -0.57 7.78
C ASP A 72 -7.77 -1.03 6.59
N GLY A 73 -7.25 -1.98 5.79
CA GLY A 73 -7.98 -2.51 4.64
C GLY A 73 -9.34 -3.08 5.00
N ALA A 74 -9.51 -3.58 6.23
CA ALA A 74 -10.80 -4.07 6.71
C ALA A 74 -11.83 -2.95 6.89
N MET A 75 -11.37 -1.69 6.99
CA MET A 75 -12.21 -0.52 7.24
C MET A 75 -12.54 0.26 5.98
N VAL A 76 -12.17 -0.25 4.81
CA VAL A 76 -12.41 0.43 3.54
C VAL A 76 -13.20 -0.47 2.59
N PRO A 77 -14.03 0.12 1.72
CA PRO A 77 -14.73 -0.67 0.71
C PRO A 77 -13.78 -1.32 -0.27
N ASP A 78 -14.13 -2.52 -0.70
CA ASP A 78 -13.40 -3.24 -1.75
C ASP A 78 -14.40 -3.77 -2.78
N PRO A 79 -15.10 -2.87 -3.52
CA PRO A 79 -16.15 -3.29 -4.42
C PRO A 79 -15.66 -4.10 -5.62
N GLU A 80 -14.37 -3.98 -5.97
CA GLU A 80 -13.81 -4.71 -7.10
C GLU A 80 -12.98 -5.92 -6.66
N HIS A 81 -13.03 -6.23 -5.36
CA HIS A 81 -12.41 -7.44 -4.79
C HIS A 81 -10.92 -7.56 -5.11
N ILE A 82 -10.17 -6.47 -4.89
CA ILE A 82 -8.72 -6.49 -5.12
C ILE A 82 -7.94 -7.06 -3.94
N ILE A 83 -8.54 -7.15 -2.76
CA ILE A 83 -7.92 -7.76 -1.60
C ILE A 83 -7.89 -9.29 -1.79
N THR A 84 -6.71 -9.89 -1.69
CA THR A 84 -6.50 -11.31 -1.97
C THR A 84 -6.24 -12.15 -0.73
N ALA A 85 -5.83 -11.53 0.38
CA ALA A 85 -5.45 -12.26 1.59
C ALA A 85 -5.47 -11.33 2.81
N GLY A 86 -5.15 -11.90 3.96
CA GLY A 86 -5.04 -11.14 5.22
C GLY A 86 -6.33 -11.03 5.99
N HIS A 87 -7.38 -11.73 5.58
CA HIS A 87 -8.70 -11.64 6.22
C HIS A 87 -8.70 -12.11 7.68
N GLY A 88 -7.67 -12.84 8.10
CA GLY A 88 -7.50 -13.24 9.49
C GLY A 88 -6.91 -12.17 10.39
N ASN A 89 -6.40 -11.09 9.83
CA ASN A 89 -5.85 -9.97 10.59
C ASN A 89 -6.97 -9.06 11.06
N GLN A 90 -6.71 -8.28 12.11
CA GLN A 90 -7.71 -7.38 12.66
C GLN A 90 -8.12 -6.30 11.67
N THR A 91 -7.16 -5.61 11.05
CA THR A 91 -7.46 -4.53 10.10
C THR A 91 -6.64 -4.61 8.81
N ALA A 92 -5.41 -5.13 8.86
CA ALA A 92 -4.56 -5.16 7.68
C ALA A 92 -5.03 -6.21 6.67
N ARG A 93 -4.91 -5.89 5.40
CA ARG A 93 -5.26 -6.80 4.29
C ARG A 93 -4.13 -6.81 3.28
N THR A 94 -4.17 -7.75 2.35
CA THR A 94 -3.13 -7.93 1.33
C THR A 94 -3.74 -7.86 -0.05
N VAL A 95 -3.08 -7.09 -0.94
CA VAL A 95 -3.33 -7.13 -2.37
C VAL A 95 -2.12 -7.79 -3.00
N GLY A 96 -2.28 -9.02 -3.49
CA GLY A 96 -1.18 -9.81 -4.04
C GLY A 96 -1.16 -9.80 -5.55
N PHE A 97 0.04 -9.89 -6.13
CA PHE A 97 0.22 -9.92 -7.58
C PHE A 97 1.23 -11.00 -7.94
N ARG A 98 0.96 -11.68 -9.05
CA ARG A 98 1.89 -12.61 -9.68
C ARG A 98 2.33 -12.05 -11.02
N GLN A 99 3.37 -12.64 -11.59
CA GLN A 99 3.86 -12.21 -12.91
C GLN A 99 2.71 -12.27 -13.93
N GLY A 100 2.53 -11.19 -14.67
CA GLY A 100 1.46 -11.07 -15.65
C GLY A 100 0.19 -10.41 -15.14
N ASP A 101 0.06 -10.23 -13.83
CA ASP A 101 -1.10 -9.55 -13.27
C ASP A 101 -1.02 -8.05 -13.55
N ALA A 102 -2.18 -7.47 -13.83
CA ALA A 102 -2.30 -6.02 -13.99
C ALA A 102 -2.72 -5.38 -12.66
N VAL A 103 -2.23 -4.16 -12.43
CA VAL A 103 -2.65 -3.36 -11.28
C VAL A 103 -3.97 -2.67 -11.62
N ASN A 104 -4.99 -2.89 -10.80
CA ASN A 104 -6.25 -2.14 -10.93
C ASN A 104 -6.05 -0.75 -10.30
N GLU A 105 -5.57 0.16 -11.13
CA GLU A 105 -5.15 1.48 -10.65
C GLU A 105 -6.29 2.26 -10.02
N ARG A 106 -7.47 2.24 -10.64
CA ARG A 106 -8.63 2.97 -10.15
C ARG A 106 -9.05 2.47 -8.76
N ALA A 107 -9.16 1.16 -8.59
CA ALA A 107 -9.61 0.57 -7.33
C ALA A 107 -8.58 0.80 -6.22
N LEU A 108 -7.29 0.64 -6.54
CA LEU A 108 -6.23 0.80 -5.55
C LEU A 108 -6.08 2.26 -5.14
N LEU A 109 -6.16 3.19 -6.09
CA LEU A 109 -6.11 4.62 -5.79
C LEU A 109 -7.25 5.02 -4.85
N ALA A 110 -8.46 4.56 -5.14
CA ALA A 110 -9.62 4.85 -4.28
C ALA A 110 -9.42 4.30 -2.87
N MET A 111 -8.84 3.10 -2.77
CA MET A 111 -8.54 2.47 -1.48
C MET A 111 -7.52 3.28 -0.69
N PHE A 112 -6.44 3.72 -1.32
CA PHE A 112 -5.42 4.55 -0.65
C PHE A 112 -6.01 5.87 -0.16
N LYS A 113 -6.83 6.52 -0.97
CA LYS A 113 -7.49 7.77 -0.56
C LYS A 113 -8.37 7.56 0.67
N GLN A 114 -9.09 6.45 0.72
CA GLN A 114 -9.95 6.15 1.87
C GLN A 114 -9.13 5.84 3.12
N ILE A 115 -8.03 5.11 2.98
CA ILE A 115 -7.13 4.83 4.10
C ILE A 115 -6.57 6.13 4.67
N ILE A 116 -6.15 7.04 3.81
CA ILE A 116 -5.64 8.35 4.22
C ILE A 116 -6.72 9.14 4.97
N ALA A 117 -7.94 9.15 4.45
CA ALA A 117 -9.06 9.82 5.13
C ALA A 117 -9.32 9.22 6.50
N ASN A 118 -9.27 7.90 6.61
CA ASN A 118 -9.44 7.20 7.88
C ASN A 118 -8.31 7.54 8.87
N ASN A 119 -7.07 7.62 8.38
CA ASN A 119 -5.93 8.02 9.23
C ASN A 119 -6.11 9.43 9.77
N ARG A 120 -6.56 10.36 8.93
CA ARG A 120 -6.83 11.75 9.35
C ARG A 120 -7.97 11.86 10.36
N ALA A 121 -8.91 10.91 10.32
CA ALA A 121 -10.02 10.84 11.27
C ALA A 121 -9.63 10.17 12.60
N GLY A 122 -8.36 9.78 12.77
CA GLY A 122 -7.86 9.17 14.00
C GLY A 122 -7.54 7.70 13.90
N GLY A 123 -7.68 7.11 12.70
CA GLY A 123 -7.39 5.70 12.43
C GLY A 123 -8.53 4.78 12.83
N TRP A 124 -8.32 3.48 12.60
CA TRP A 124 -9.37 2.49 12.79
C TRP A 124 -9.87 2.38 14.23
N ARG A 125 -8.98 2.61 15.20
CA ARG A 125 -9.37 2.52 16.62
C ARG A 125 -10.41 3.56 16.97
N LYS A 126 -10.25 4.77 16.47
CA LYS A 126 -11.21 5.84 16.72
C LYS A 126 -12.51 5.57 15.98
N LEU A 127 -12.45 5.13 14.73
CA LEU A 127 -13.63 4.80 13.94
C LEU A 127 -14.44 3.69 14.60
N LYS A 128 -13.75 2.64 15.08
CA LYS A 128 -14.37 1.53 15.78
C LYS A 128 -14.99 1.98 17.10
N GLY A 129 -14.28 2.84 17.83
CA GLY A 129 -14.74 3.27 19.16
C GLY A 129 -15.89 4.26 19.12
N SER A 130 -16.15 4.89 17.98
CA SER A 130 -17.22 5.86 17.82
C SER A 130 -18.58 5.25 17.47
N SER A 131 -18.63 3.95 17.29
CA SER A 131 -19.86 3.27 16.94
C SER A 131 -20.75 3.02 18.13
#